data_66015b70541fdc03269af27f9fb14ded
#
_entry.id   66015b70541fdc03269af27f9fb14ded
#
_cell.length_a   1.000
_cell.length_b   1.000
_cell.length_c   1.000
_cell.angle_alpha   90.00
_cell.angle_beta   90.00
_cell.angle_gamma   90.00
#
_symmetry.space_group_name_H-M   'P 1'
#
loop_
_entity.id
_entity.type
_entity.pdbx_description
1 polymer ?
#
loop_
_entity_poly.entity_id
_entity_poly.type
_entity_poly.pdbx_seq_one_letter_code
_entity_poly.pdbx_strand_id
1 'polypeptide(L)'
;MILCPQSNMNVATGIAPARKYLERGLKVGLGSDLAGGSTLSIFRAITDSVVASKLRWRLVDQNLKPLSVADAFYMATRGGGSFFGKVGAFEEGFEMDAVVIDDSALYTPKKLSMHDRFERLCYLYTDSKIVAKCVAGKKIEID
;
A
#
# COMPACT_ATOMS: atom_id res chain seq x y z
N MET A 1 -11.53 -8.36 3.14
CA MET A 1 -11.10 -8.81 1.79
C MET A 1 -9.66 -8.41 1.59
N ILE A 2 -8.83 -9.28 0.99
CA ILE A 2 -7.45 -8.93 0.63
C ILE A 2 -7.37 -8.86 -0.90
N LEU A 3 -6.76 -7.81 -1.40
CA LEU A 3 -6.48 -7.61 -2.82
C LEU A 3 -4.99 -7.86 -3.08
N CYS A 4 -4.69 -8.65 -4.09
CA CYS A 4 -3.34 -8.96 -4.53
C CYS A 4 -3.19 -8.54 -6.00
N PRO A 5 -3.04 -7.22 -6.29
CA PRO A 5 -3.19 -6.70 -7.64
C PRO A 5 -2.21 -7.31 -8.63
N GLN A 6 -0.96 -7.52 -8.24
CA GLN A 6 0.04 -8.12 -9.10
C GLN A 6 -0.30 -9.57 -9.46
N SER A 7 -0.66 -10.38 -8.46
CA SER A 7 -1.10 -11.75 -8.68
C SER A 7 -2.30 -11.80 -9.63
N ASN A 8 -3.34 -10.99 -9.36
CA ASN A 8 -4.54 -10.95 -10.19
C ASN A 8 -4.23 -10.64 -11.66
N MET A 9 -3.28 -9.72 -11.90
CA MET A 9 -2.84 -9.42 -13.26
C MET A 9 -2.02 -10.56 -13.87
N ASN A 10 -1.11 -11.15 -13.11
CA ASN A 10 -0.22 -12.21 -13.58
C ASN A 10 -0.97 -13.48 -13.96
N VAL A 11 -1.96 -13.89 -13.16
CA VAL A 11 -2.79 -15.08 -13.45
C VAL A 11 -4.06 -14.76 -14.24
N ALA A 12 -4.18 -13.54 -14.77
CA ALA A 12 -5.26 -13.09 -15.65
C ALA A 12 -6.68 -13.22 -15.04
N THR A 13 -6.83 -13.11 -13.72
CA THR A 13 -8.16 -13.12 -13.05
C THR A 13 -8.88 -11.78 -13.13
N GLY A 14 -8.23 -10.76 -13.71
CA GLY A 14 -8.82 -9.45 -13.97
C GLY A 14 -8.45 -8.39 -12.93
N ILE A 15 -9.14 -7.25 -13.00
CA ILE A 15 -8.86 -6.06 -12.16
C ILE A 15 -10.03 -5.82 -11.22
N ALA A 16 -9.80 -6.00 -9.93
CA ALA A 16 -10.82 -5.79 -8.91
C ALA A 16 -11.30 -4.32 -8.86
N PRO A 17 -12.60 -4.06 -8.66
CA PRO A 17 -13.15 -2.71 -8.53
C PRO A 17 -12.91 -2.12 -7.13
N ALA A 18 -11.64 -1.97 -6.73
CA ALA A 18 -11.24 -1.60 -5.37
C ALA A 18 -11.88 -0.28 -4.89
N ARG A 19 -11.99 0.73 -5.75
CA ARG A 19 -12.69 1.98 -5.45
C ARG A 19 -14.14 1.71 -4.99
N LYS A 20 -14.88 0.89 -5.72
CA LYS A 20 -16.26 0.53 -5.37
C LYS A 20 -16.37 -0.20 -4.03
N TYR A 21 -15.36 -1.00 -3.70
CA TYR A 21 -15.32 -1.68 -2.41
C TYR A 21 -15.13 -0.70 -1.26
N LEU A 22 -14.20 0.26 -1.41
CA LEU A 22 -13.97 1.31 -0.42
C LEU A 22 -15.20 2.22 -0.25
N GLU A 23 -15.84 2.64 -1.35
CA GLU A 23 -17.06 3.47 -1.33
C GLU A 23 -18.24 2.77 -0.66
N ARG A 24 -18.27 1.44 -0.68
CA ARG A 24 -19.27 0.63 0.04
C ARG A 24 -18.88 0.33 1.51
N GLY A 25 -17.80 0.91 2.00
CA GLY A 25 -17.34 0.71 3.36
C GLY A 25 -16.77 -0.69 3.64
N LEU A 26 -16.40 -1.46 2.61
CA LEU A 26 -15.81 -2.79 2.82
C LEU A 26 -14.40 -2.65 3.38
N LYS A 27 -14.07 -3.52 4.34
CA LYS A 27 -12.71 -3.66 4.86
C LYS A 27 -11.82 -4.34 3.81
N VAL A 28 -10.91 -3.59 3.23
CA VAL A 28 -10.01 -4.04 2.17
C VAL A 28 -8.58 -3.88 2.62
N GLY A 29 -7.81 -4.95 2.55
CA GLY A 29 -6.36 -4.94 2.73
C GLY A 29 -5.63 -5.24 1.43
N LEU A 30 -4.32 -5.01 1.39
CA LEU A 30 -3.43 -5.40 0.31
C LEU A 30 -2.58 -6.60 0.72
N GLY A 31 -2.30 -7.46 -0.24
CA GLY A 31 -1.38 -8.59 -0.11
C GLY A 31 -0.47 -8.71 -1.33
N SER A 32 0.64 -9.42 -1.16
CA SER A 32 1.59 -9.72 -2.23
C SER A 32 1.24 -10.97 -3.01
N ASP A 33 0.67 -11.97 -2.33
CA ASP A 33 0.40 -13.31 -2.90
C ASP A 33 1.64 -13.85 -3.64
N LEU A 34 2.75 -14.00 -2.88
CA LEU A 34 4.00 -14.48 -3.44
C LEU A 34 3.81 -15.84 -4.13
N ALA A 35 4.37 -15.98 -5.31
CA ALA A 35 4.19 -17.01 -6.33
C ALA A 35 3.12 -16.67 -7.39
N GLY A 36 1.98 -16.09 -7.04
CA GLY A 36 1.11 -15.38 -7.99
C GLY A 36 1.64 -13.96 -8.26
N GLY A 37 2.13 -13.28 -7.21
CA GLY A 37 2.93 -12.05 -7.33
C GLY A 37 4.44 -12.36 -7.32
N SER A 38 5.26 -11.42 -7.78
CA SER A 38 6.71 -11.57 -7.93
C SER A 38 7.55 -10.99 -6.78
N THR A 39 6.91 -10.38 -5.77
CA THR A 39 7.60 -9.69 -4.68
C THR A 39 6.80 -9.70 -3.38
N LEU A 40 7.49 -9.69 -2.24
CA LEU A 40 6.90 -9.52 -0.92
C LEU A 40 6.63 -8.05 -0.57
N SER A 41 7.02 -7.11 -1.40
CA SER A 41 6.92 -5.68 -1.10
C SER A 41 5.49 -5.18 -1.13
N ILE A 42 5.00 -4.68 0.00
CA ILE A 42 3.71 -3.99 0.09
C ILE A 42 3.75 -2.62 -0.62
N PHE A 43 4.90 -1.96 -0.72
CA PHE A 43 5.03 -0.75 -1.56
C PHE A 43 4.72 -1.06 -3.03
N ARG A 44 5.17 -2.21 -3.52
CA ARG A 44 4.81 -2.66 -4.87
C ARG A 44 3.31 -2.93 -4.99
N ALA A 45 2.69 -3.57 -4.00
CA ALA A 45 1.25 -3.80 -4.00
C ALA A 45 0.45 -2.48 -4.00
N ILE A 46 0.93 -1.44 -3.29
CA ILE A 46 0.35 -0.08 -3.32
C ILE A 46 0.37 0.47 -4.74
N THR A 47 1.53 0.51 -5.39
CA THR A 47 1.67 1.09 -6.74
C THR A 47 0.92 0.27 -7.79
N ASP A 48 0.96 -1.06 -7.72
CA ASP A 48 0.22 -1.93 -8.62
C ASP A 48 -1.30 -1.76 -8.47
N SER A 49 -1.81 -1.51 -7.24
CA SER A 49 -3.22 -1.17 -7.02
C SER A 49 -3.64 0.10 -7.75
N VAL A 50 -2.80 1.14 -7.66
CA VAL A 50 -3.05 2.42 -8.32
C VAL A 50 -3.04 2.24 -9.84
N VAL A 51 -2.03 1.58 -10.38
CA VAL A 51 -1.92 1.32 -11.83
C VAL A 51 -3.09 0.48 -12.33
N ALA A 52 -3.40 -0.63 -11.67
CA ALA A 52 -4.52 -1.49 -12.02
C ALA A 52 -5.86 -0.74 -11.98
N SER A 53 -6.06 0.13 -10.97
CA SER A 53 -7.29 0.94 -10.90
C SER A 53 -7.42 1.96 -12.04
N LYS A 54 -6.30 2.56 -12.50
CA LYS A 54 -6.27 3.44 -13.67
C LYS A 54 -6.61 2.68 -14.95
N LEU A 55 -6.07 1.46 -15.12
CA LEU A 55 -6.42 0.61 -16.25
C LEU A 55 -7.90 0.22 -16.23
N ARG A 56 -8.43 -0.16 -15.07
CA ARG A 56 -9.85 -0.45 -14.92
C ARG A 56 -10.71 0.76 -15.27
N TRP A 57 -10.37 1.93 -14.75
CA TRP A 57 -11.07 3.19 -15.08
C TRP A 57 -11.07 3.44 -16.59
N ARG A 58 -9.93 3.30 -17.24
CA ARG A 58 -9.79 3.61 -18.67
C ARG A 58 -10.48 2.60 -19.57
N LEU A 59 -10.45 1.31 -19.23
CA LEU A 59 -10.80 0.22 -20.14
C LEU A 59 -12.14 -0.47 -19.80
N VAL A 60 -12.61 -0.35 -18.55
CA VAL A 60 -13.77 -1.12 -18.07
C VAL A 60 -14.90 -0.22 -17.58
N ASP A 61 -14.61 0.75 -16.70
CA ASP A 61 -15.64 1.58 -16.07
C ASP A 61 -15.10 2.97 -15.71
N GLN A 62 -15.38 3.95 -16.58
CA GLN A 62 -14.93 5.33 -16.42
C GLN A 62 -15.64 6.10 -15.29
N ASN A 63 -16.71 5.54 -14.72
CA ASN A 63 -17.38 6.14 -13.55
C ASN A 63 -16.66 5.82 -12.24
N LEU A 64 -15.81 4.81 -12.21
CA LEU A 64 -15.03 4.44 -11.03
C LEU A 64 -13.70 5.21 -10.98
N LYS A 65 -13.66 6.33 -10.26
CA LYS A 65 -12.42 7.12 -10.06
C LYS A 65 -11.24 6.23 -9.66
N PRO A 66 -10.07 6.37 -10.29
CA PRO A 66 -8.87 5.62 -9.91
C PRO A 66 -8.48 5.82 -8.43
N LEU A 67 -7.82 4.82 -7.85
CA LEU A 67 -7.22 4.95 -6.53
C LEU A 67 -6.07 5.95 -6.55
N SER A 68 -5.95 6.73 -5.47
CA SER A 68 -4.74 7.46 -5.13
C SER A 68 -3.75 6.55 -4.38
N VAL A 69 -2.50 7.01 -4.23
CA VAL A 69 -1.53 6.32 -3.36
C VAL A 69 -2.02 6.31 -1.90
N ALA A 70 -2.70 7.37 -1.46
CA ALA A 70 -3.28 7.43 -0.11
C ALA A 70 -4.38 6.37 0.10
N ASP A 71 -5.26 6.14 -0.89
CA ASP A 71 -6.26 5.07 -0.81
C ASP A 71 -5.60 3.69 -0.71
N ALA A 72 -4.57 3.46 -1.54
CA ALA A 72 -3.83 2.20 -1.54
C ALA A 72 -3.03 2.00 -0.24
N PHE A 73 -2.45 3.07 0.31
CA PHE A 73 -1.77 3.05 1.60
C PHE A 73 -2.74 2.75 2.75
N TYR A 74 -3.93 3.34 2.73
CA TYR A 74 -4.98 2.98 3.70
C TYR A 74 -5.28 1.48 3.66
N MET A 75 -5.43 0.88 2.48
CA MET A 75 -5.63 -0.56 2.35
C MET A 75 -4.43 -1.37 2.87
N ALA A 76 -3.21 -0.88 2.64
CA ALA A 76 -1.97 -1.54 3.09
C ALA A 76 -1.75 -1.47 4.60
N THR A 77 -2.40 -0.54 5.30
CA THR A 77 -2.21 -0.28 6.73
C THR A 77 -3.50 -0.50 7.52
N ARG A 78 -4.30 0.54 7.70
CA ARG A 78 -5.53 0.51 8.52
C ARG A 78 -6.58 -0.47 7.97
N GLY A 79 -6.75 -0.52 6.65
CA GLY A 79 -7.71 -1.42 6.00
C GLY A 79 -7.39 -2.89 6.29
N GLY A 80 -6.13 -3.30 6.04
CA GLY A 80 -5.63 -4.63 6.37
C GLY A 80 -5.58 -4.90 7.87
N GLY A 81 -5.06 -3.95 8.63
CA GLY A 81 -4.95 -4.01 10.10
C GLY A 81 -6.28 -4.24 10.81
N SER A 82 -7.37 -3.73 10.24
CA SER A 82 -8.71 -3.87 10.81
C SER A 82 -9.18 -5.34 11.00
N PHE A 83 -8.51 -6.30 10.39
CA PHE A 83 -8.72 -7.74 10.66
C PHE A 83 -8.18 -8.17 12.02
N PHE A 84 -7.14 -7.50 12.51
CA PHE A 84 -6.43 -7.83 13.73
C PHE A 84 -6.84 -6.95 14.91
N GLY A 85 -7.75 -6.00 14.71
CA GLY A 85 -8.21 -5.09 15.74
C GLY A 85 -7.77 -3.66 15.51
N LYS A 86 -7.21 -3.02 16.54
CA LYS A 86 -6.74 -1.63 16.50
C LYS A 86 -5.25 -1.57 16.10
N VAL A 87 -4.94 -1.89 14.85
CA VAL A 87 -3.59 -1.83 14.28
C VAL A 87 -3.60 -1.09 12.95
N GLY A 88 -2.45 -0.62 12.48
CA GLY A 88 -2.27 0.01 11.18
C GLY A 88 -2.60 1.51 11.15
N ALA A 89 -2.68 2.18 12.30
CA ALA A 89 -2.82 3.63 12.40
C ALA A 89 -2.11 4.17 13.65
N PHE A 90 -1.66 5.43 13.61
CA PHE A 90 -1.13 6.15 14.76
C PHE A 90 -2.27 6.94 15.44
N GLU A 91 -3.15 6.21 16.14
CA GLU A 91 -4.29 6.76 16.85
C GLU A 91 -4.29 6.24 18.30
N GLU A 92 -4.91 7.00 19.21
CA GLU A 92 -5.03 6.58 20.60
C GLU A 92 -5.76 5.23 20.74
N GLY A 93 -5.16 4.33 21.48
CA GLY A 93 -5.66 2.96 21.67
C GLY A 93 -5.35 1.99 20.55
N PHE A 94 -4.58 2.40 19.52
CA PHE A 94 -4.03 1.49 18.53
C PHE A 94 -2.67 0.95 19.00
N GLU A 95 -2.36 -0.29 18.57
CA GLU A 95 -1.03 -0.85 18.75
C GLU A 95 -0.02 -0.06 17.91
N MET A 96 1.14 0.21 18.50
CA MET A 96 2.21 0.92 17.80
C MET A 96 3.00 -0.05 16.93
N ASP A 97 2.50 -0.27 15.72
CA ASP A 97 3.21 -0.94 14.64
C ASP A 97 3.77 0.12 13.70
N ALA A 98 5.08 0.18 13.58
CA ALA A 98 5.74 1.24 12.83
C ALA A 98 6.96 0.75 12.06
N VAL A 99 7.19 1.38 10.93
CA VAL A 99 8.40 1.23 10.11
C VAL A 99 9.04 2.59 9.94
N VAL A 100 10.33 2.71 10.24
CA VAL A 100 11.12 3.90 9.95
C VAL A 100 11.93 3.64 8.71
N ILE A 101 11.81 4.55 7.75
CA ILE A 101 12.41 4.41 6.43
C ILE A 101 13.37 5.58 6.20
N ASP A 102 14.59 5.26 5.83
CA ASP A 102 15.56 6.23 5.29
C ASP A 102 15.36 6.35 3.78
N ASP A 103 14.91 7.51 3.34
CA ASP A 103 14.71 7.83 1.94
C ASP A 103 15.78 8.82 1.40
N SER A 104 16.89 8.97 2.08
CA SER A 104 17.97 9.90 1.72
C SER A 104 18.55 9.63 0.33
N ALA A 105 18.56 8.36 -0.11
CA ALA A 105 18.97 7.99 -1.46
C ALA A 105 18.00 8.45 -2.57
N LEU A 106 16.76 8.80 -2.21
CA LEU A 106 15.76 9.31 -3.15
C LEU A 106 15.94 10.82 -3.38
N TYR A 107 17.16 11.22 -3.79
CA TYR A 107 17.50 12.62 -3.97
C TYR A 107 16.59 13.33 -4.98
N THR A 108 16.25 14.58 -4.68
CA THR A 108 15.56 15.51 -5.59
C THR A 108 16.02 16.93 -5.31
N PRO A 109 16.27 17.76 -6.33
CA PRO A 109 16.65 19.15 -6.13
C PRO A 109 15.49 20.04 -5.64
N LYS A 110 14.26 19.54 -5.69
CA LYS A 110 13.06 20.27 -5.27
C LYS A 110 12.67 19.88 -3.85
N LYS A 111 12.24 20.87 -3.06
CA LYS A 111 11.57 20.62 -1.78
C LYS A 111 10.19 20.00 -2.06
N LEU A 112 9.98 18.77 -1.62
CA LEU A 112 8.72 18.06 -1.77
C LEU A 112 7.81 18.31 -0.56
N SER A 113 6.49 18.27 -0.79
CA SER A 113 5.52 18.10 0.27
C SER A 113 5.67 16.69 0.90
N MET A 114 5.11 16.48 2.10
CA MET A 114 5.09 15.13 2.71
C MET A 114 4.34 14.14 1.84
N HIS A 115 3.25 14.57 1.21
CA HIS A 115 2.48 13.73 0.28
C HIS A 115 3.34 13.29 -0.92
N ASP A 116 3.99 14.23 -1.61
CA ASP A 116 4.81 13.93 -2.79
C ASP A 116 6.03 13.07 -2.42
N ARG A 117 6.63 13.33 -1.24
CA ARG A 117 7.73 12.52 -0.72
C ARG A 117 7.30 11.09 -0.47
N PHE A 118 6.12 10.89 0.15
CA PHE A 118 5.57 9.56 0.40
C PHE A 118 5.19 8.86 -0.90
N GLU A 119 4.54 9.56 -1.84
CA GLU A 119 4.20 8.99 -3.14
C GLU A 119 5.47 8.55 -3.89
N ARG A 120 6.49 9.40 -3.90
CA ARG A 120 7.80 9.07 -4.48
C ARG A 120 8.43 7.84 -3.81
N LEU A 121 8.38 7.76 -2.49
CA LEU A 121 8.85 6.59 -1.76
C LEU A 121 8.14 5.30 -2.23
N CYS A 122 6.83 5.32 -2.38
CA CYS A 122 6.07 4.15 -2.84
C CYS A 122 6.53 3.64 -4.20
N TYR A 123 6.85 4.54 -5.13
CA TYR A 123 7.31 4.17 -6.47
C TYR A 123 8.78 3.77 -6.56
N LEU A 124 9.63 4.31 -5.69
CA LEU A 124 11.09 4.14 -5.70
C LEU A 124 11.60 3.42 -4.45
N TYR A 125 10.77 2.63 -3.78
CA TYR A 125 11.06 2.01 -2.49
C TYR A 125 12.33 1.14 -2.49
N THR A 126 12.75 0.61 -3.63
CA THR A 126 13.96 -0.22 -3.76
C THR A 126 15.25 0.53 -3.41
N ASP A 127 15.23 1.85 -3.51
CA ASP A 127 16.37 2.71 -3.20
C ASP A 127 16.30 3.28 -1.77
N SER A 128 15.31 2.87 -0.98
CA SER A 128 15.14 3.23 0.42
C SER A 128 15.59 2.10 1.34
N LYS A 129 15.86 2.43 2.61
CA LYS A 129 16.24 1.45 3.64
C LYS A 129 15.27 1.51 4.81
N ILE A 130 14.83 0.34 5.28
CA ILE A 130 14.13 0.25 6.56
C ILE A 130 15.22 0.27 7.64
N VAL A 131 15.20 1.30 8.48
CA VAL A 131 16.20 1.49 9.54
C VAL A 131 15.69 1.13 10.94
N ALA A 132 14.39 1.01 11.12
CA ALA A 132 13.78 0.47 12.33
C ALA A 132 12.40 -0.09 12.07
N LYS A 133 12.01 -1.09 12.85
CA LYS A 133 10.65 -1.63 12.92
C LYS A 133 10.21 -1.74 14.36
N CYS A 134 8.95 -1.43 14.62
CA CYS A 134 8.29 -1.66 15.89
C CYS A 134 7.04 -2.51 15.67
N VAL A 135 6.81 -3.47 16.56
CA VAL A 135 5.61 -4.31 16.59
C VAL A 135 5.08 -4.28 18.02
N ALA A 136 3.83 -3.91 18.19
CA ALA A 136 3.19 -3.72 19.50
C ALA A 136 4.05 -2.84 20.45
N GLY A 137 4.63 -1.77 19.91
CA GLY A 137 5.51 -0.84 20.65
C GLY A 137 6.92 -1.34 20.92
N LYS A 138 7.27 -2.56 20.55
CA LYS A 138 8.61 -3.12 20.75
C LYS A 138 9.43 -3.04 19.47
N LYS A 139 10.63 -2.47 19.57
CA LYS A 139 11.59 -2.49 18.48
C LYS A 139 12.03 -3.93 18.21
N ILE A 140 11.98 -4.33 16.94
CA ILE A 140 12.50 -5.63 16.49
C ILE A 140 13.81 -5.44 15.73
N GLU A 141 14.69 -6.44 15.81
CA GLU A 141 15.92 -6.46 15.02
C GLU A 141 15.61 -6.62 13.54
N ILE A 142 16.42 -6.00 12.72
CA ILE A 142 16.35 -6.07 11.27
C ILE A 142 17.70 -6.62 10.81
N ASP A 143 17.69 -7.80 10.24
CA ASP A 143 18.87 -8.42 9.63
C ASP A 143 19.20 -7.75 8.29
#